data_e7cfc8ae6dd0ebe5fe984e495997271a
#
_entry.id   e7cfc8ae6dd0ebe5fe984e495997271a
#
_cell.length_a   1.000
_cell.length_b   1.000
_cell.length_c   1.000
_cell.angle_alpha   90.00
_cell.angle_beta   90.00
_cell.angle_gamma   90.00
#
_symmetry.space_group_name_H-M   'P 1'
#
loop_
_entity.id
_entity.type
_entity.pdbx_description
1 polymer ?
#
loop_
_entity_poly.entity_id
_entity_poly.type
_entity_poly.pdbx_seq_one_letter_code
_entity_poly.pdbx_strand_id
1 'polypeptide(L)'
;MVTRMADGSAGDANYATIGEAYTRYRRPDPRIAAHIAEALGTARSVLNVGAGAGSYEPDDREVTPVEPSASMRAQRPAHLAAAVDATAENLPFADDAFHAAMTTFSVHQWSDLRAGLREMRRVTRGPVVILTCDPDLVRTFWLYEYAPEVLDTEARRYPSTAQLADALGGAVTVDKVPVPLDCTDGFNEAYYGRPEALLDPAARLSCSAWSFAGPEVHDRFTRELTRDLADGRWDRQYGHLRTQPALDGSLILVTSRP
;
A
#
# COMPACT_ATOMS: atom_id res chain seq x y z
N MET A 1 -18.01 -8.19 15.96
CA MET A 1 -16.93 -7.53 16.73
C MET A 1 -15.63 -7.94 16.06
N VAL A 2 -14.90 -7.01 15.49
CA VAL A 2 -13.63 -7.29 14.79
C VAL A 2 -12.59 -7.72 15.82
N THR A 3 -11.94 -8.87 15.62
CA THR A 3 -10.86 -9.33 16.50
C THR A 3 -9.61 -8.50 16.19
N ARG A 4 -9.15 -7.72 17.17
CA ARG A 4 -7.91 -6.93 17.04
C ARG A 4 -6.71 -7.70 17.60
N MET A 5 -5.53 -7.48 17.02
CA MET A 5 -4.24 -7.91 17.56
C MET A 5 -3.91 -7.17 18.87
N ALA A 6 -2.92 -7.64 19.61
CA ALA A 6 -2.53 -7.05 20.90
C ALA A 6 -2.11 -5.57 20.80
N ASP A 7 -1.60 -5.13 19.65
CA ASP A 7 -1.24 -3.73 19.35
C ASP A 7 -2.41 -2.90 18.80
N GLY A 8 -3.61 -3.49 18.70
CA GLY A 8 -4.81 -2.86 18.16
C GLY A 8 -5.03 -3.06 16.66
N SER A 9 -4.07 -3.62 15.92
CA SER A 9 -4.19 -3.90 14.47
C SER A 9 -5.40 -4.80 14.19
N ALA A 10 -6.09 -4.52 13.09
CA ALA A 10 -7.24 -5.31 12.64
C ALA A 10 -6.88 -6.31 11.52
N GLY A 11 -5.68 -6.22 10.97
CA GLY A 11 -5.19 -7.07 9.87
C GLY A 11 -4.34 -8.24 10.33
N ASP A 12 -3.80 -8.96 9.36
CA ASP A 12 -2.96 -10.15 9.53
C ASP A 12 -1.45 -9.85 9.65
N ALA A 13 -1.01 -8.65 9.29
CA ALA A 13 0.37 -8.23 9.43
C ALA A 13 0.66 -7.69 10.84
N ASN A 14 1.76 -8.17 11.44
CA ASN A 14 2.18 -7.71 12.76
C ASN A 14 3.14 -6.51 12.63
N TYR A 15 2.61 -5.30 12.71
CA TYR A 15 3.38 -4.06 12.60
C TYR A 15 4.29 -3.80 13.81
N ALA A 16 4.08 -4.46 14.95
CA ALA A 16 5.00 -4.39 16.08
C ALA A 16 6.37 -5.02 15.76
N THR A 17 6.42 -5.99 14.84
CA THR A 17 7.66 -6.65 14.40
C THR A 17 8.29 -6.03 13.15
N ILE A 18 7.52 -5.30 12.35
CA ILE A 18 8.00 -4.60 11.14
C ILE A 18 8.84 -3.36 11.53
N GLY A 19 8.63 -2.79 12.71
CA GLY A 19 9.55 -1.96 13.47
C GLY A 19 9.98 -0.63 12.85
N GLU A 20 11.04 -0.04 13.43
CA GLU A 20 11.64 1.25 13.04
C GLU A 20 12.17 1.28 11.59
N ALA A 21 12.51 0.11 11.02
CA ALA A 21 12.96 0.01 9.63
C ALA A 21 11.86 0.38 8.62
N TYR A 22 10.59 0.24 8.98
CA TYR A 22 9.46 0.51 8.07
C TYR A 22 9.51 1.94 7.51
N THR A 23 9.58 2.94 8.36
CA THR A 23 9.58 4.36 7.94
C THR A 23 10.83 4.77 7.17
N ARG A 24 11.93 4.01 7.29
CA ARG A 24 13.14 4.25 6.51
C ARG A 24 12.96 3.90 5.02
N TYR A 25 12.23 2.82 4.73
CA TYR A 25 12.01 2.33 3.36
C TYR A 25 10.68 2.78 2.78
N ARG A 26 9.64 2.93 3.60
CA ARG A 26 8.30 3.32 3.17
C ARG A 26 8.12 4.84 3.30
N ARG A 27 8.69 5.55 2.35
CA ARG A 27 8.61 7.02 2.29
C ARG A 27 7.80 7.43 1.07
N PRO A 28 6.71 8.23 1.25
CA PRO A 28 5.87 8.64 0.13
C PRO A 28 6.67 9.20 -1.02
N ASP A 29 6.40 8.72 -2.24
CA ASP A 29 6.97 9.30 -3.45
C ASP A 29 6.08 10.47 -3.91
N PRO A 30 6.64 11.67 -4.15
CA PRO A 30 5.85 12.85 -4.50
C PRO A 30 5.12 12.71 -5.84
N ARG A 31 5.60 11.88 -6.76
CA ARG A 31 4.96 11.63 -8.06
C ARG A 31 3.72 10.74 -7.88
N ILE A 32 3.80 9.73 -7.01
CA ILE A 32 2.64 8.92 -6.62
C ILE A 32 1.64 9.77 -5.83
N ALA A 33 2.12 10.61 -4.90
CA ALA A 33 1.28 11.54 -4.15
C ALA A 33 0.49 12.50 -5.07
N ALA A 34 1.10 12.93 -6.18
CA ALA A 34 0.43 13.80 -7.15
C ALA A 34 -0.81 13.15 -7.78
N HIS A 35 -0.76 11.84 -8.11
CA HIS A 35 -1.93 11.11 -8.61
C HIS A 35 -3.07 11.06 -7.58
N ILE A 36 -2.71 10.85 -6.29
CA ILE A 36 -3.71 10.88 -5.21
C ILE A 36 -4.33 12.28 -5.08
N ALA A 37 -3.50 13.32 -5.07
CA ALA A 37 -3.95 14.71 -4.95
C ALA A 37 -4.89 15.11 -6.10
N GLU A 38 -4.58 14.70 -7.33
CA GLU A 38 -5.43 14.90 -8.51
C GLU A 38 -6.78 14.20 -8.37
N ALA A 39 -6.80 12.93 -7.92
CA ALA A 39 -8.03 12.17 -7.73
C ALA A 39 -8.92 12.76 -6.62
N LEU A 40 -8.31 13.28 -5.54
CA LEU A 40 -9.01 13.98 -4.45
C LEU A 40 -9.60 15.33 -4.91
N GLY A 41 -9.08 15.92 -5.98
CA GLY A 41 -9.56 17.17 -6.56
C GLY A 41 -9.53 18.33 -5.56
N THR A 42 -10.62 19.09 -5.50
CA THR A 42 -10.76 20.30 -4.65
C THR A 42 -11.28 20.01 -3.24
N ALA A 43 -11.25 18.76 -2.80
CA ALA A 43 -11.70 18.37 -1.46
C ALA A 43 -10.85 19.08 -0.38
N ARG A 44 -11.53 19.78 0.56
CA ARG A 44 -10.85 20.51 1.65
C ARG A 44 -10.67 19.67 2.90
N SER A 45 -11.58 18.74 3.18
CA SER A 45 -11.49 17.79 4.28
C SER A 45 -11.41 16.37 3.71
N VAL A 46 -10.41 15.63 4.14
CA VAL A 46 -10.12 14.26 3.67
C VAL A 46 -10.04 13.32 4.85
N LEU A 47 -10.79 12.23 4.80
CA LEU A 47 -10.63 11.10 5.71
C LEU A 47 -9.55 10.16 5.17
N ASN A 48 -8.53 9.82 5.95
CA ASN A 48 -7.54 8.79 5.61
C ASN A 48 -7.78 7.53 6.45
N VAL A 49 -8.21 6.43 5.83
CA VAL A 49 -8.58 5.18 6.52
C VAL A 49 -7.46 4.16 6.41
N GLY A 50 -7.01 3.63 7.56
CA GLY A 50 -5.79 2.83 7.66
C GLY A 50 -4.56 3.70 7.42
N ALA A 51 -4.52 4.83 8.12
CA ALA A 51 -3.58 5.90 7.89
C ALA A 51 -2.12 5.55 8.24
N GLY A 52 -1.92 4.48 9.02
CA GLY A 52 -0.60 4.07 9.45
C GLY A 52 0.19 5.22 10.11
N ALA A 53 1.45 5.34 9.73
CA ALA A 53 2.32 6.43 10.17
C ALA A 53 2.07 7.76 9.40
N GLY A 54 1.09 7.85 8.50
CA GLY A 54 0.72 9.08 7.80
C GLY A 54 1.26 9.19 6.37
N SER A 55 1.60 8.07 5.74
CA SER A 55 2.07 8.06 4.35
C SER A 55 1.01 8.63 3.40
N TYR A 56 1.45 9.46 2.45
CA TYR A 56 0.62 10.09 1.42
C TYR A 56 -0.48 11.03 1.92
N GLU A 57 -0.49 11.41 3.18
CA GLU A 57 -1.40 12.46 3.64
C GLU A 57 -1.04 13.79 2.99
N PRO A 58 -2.00 14.45 2.28
CA PRO A 58 -1.74 15.76 1.69
C PRO A 58 -1.57 16.83 2.78
N ASP A 59 -0.67 17.76 2.58
CA ASP A 59 -0.34 18.86 3.51
C ASP A 59 -1.11 20.15 3.19
N ASP A 60 -1.80 20.21 2.05
CA ASP A 60 -2.54 21.39 1.55
C ASP A 60 -4.02 21.42 1.97
N ARG A 61 -4.48 20.44 2.77
CA ARG A 61 -5.88 20.29 3.17
C ARG A 61 -6.01 19.64 4.56
N GLU A 62 -7.20 19.74 5.15
CA GLU A 62 -7.49 19.12 6.43
C GLU A 62 -7.60 17.59 6.29
N VAL A 63 -6.77 16.84 6.98
CA VAL A 63 -6.80 15.38 7.02
C VAL A 63 -7.23 14.88 8.40
N THR A 64 -8.24 14.00 8.42
CA THR A 64 -8.63 13.24 9.60
C THR A 64 -8.17 11.80 9.42
N PRO A 65 -7.11 11.34 10.09
CA PRO A 65 -6.62 9.97 9.98
C PRO A 65 -7.36 9.02 10.91
N VAL A 66 -7.58 7.79 10.45
CA VAL A 66 -8.10 6.65 11.23
C VAL A 66 -7.10 5.51 11.14
N GLU A 67 -6.66 4.98 12.31
CA GLU A 67 -5.68 3.90 12.37
C GLU A 67 -5.91 3.05 13.64
N PRO A 68 -6.23 1.75 13.52
CA PRO A 68 -6.48 0.90 14.68
C PRO A 68 -5.20 0.46 15.42
N SER A 69 -4.04 0.40 14.74
CA SER A 69 -2.78 -0.03 15.34
C SER A 69 -2.17 1.06 16.22
N ALA A 70 -2.05 0.78 17.52
CA ALA A 70 -1.39 1.70 18.45
C ALA A 70 0.10 1.91 18.09
N SER A 71 0.79 0.87 17.60
CA SER A 71 2.19 0.96 17.17
C SER A 71 2.37 1.86 15.97
N MET A 72 1.44 1.82 15.01
CA MET A 72 1.46 2.71 13.84
C MET A 72 1.10 4.15 14.22
N ARG A 73 0.10 4.35 15.10
CA ARG A 73 -0.22 5.69 15.61
C ARG A 73 0.97 6.33 16.33
N ALA A 74 1.74 5.54 17.10
CA ALA A 74 2.92 6.03 17.82
C ALA A 74 4.08 6.46 16.88
N GLN A 75 4.12 5.96 15.66
CA GLN A 75 5.14 6.32 14.65
C GLN A 75 4.77 7.56 13.83
N ARG A 76 3.57 8.11 14.02
CA ARG A 76 3.14 9.30 13.28
C ARG A 76 4.00 10.53 13.64
N PRO A 77 4.50 11.27 12.66
CA PRO A 77 5.21 12.52 12.88
C PRO A 77 4.34 13.54 13.64
N ALA A 78 4.94 14.28 14.56
CA ALA A 78 4.22 15.23 15.43
C ALA A 78 3.54 16.40 14.68
N HIS A 79 3.92 16.65 13.42
CA HIS A 79 3.28 17.68 12.58
C HIS A 79 2.00 17.19 11.91
N LEU A 80 1.75 15.89 11.86
CA LEU A 80 0.50 15.31 11.34
C LEU A 80 -0.57 15.22 12.43
N ALA A 81 -1.83 15.25 12.03
CA ALA A 81 -2.95 15.08 12.95
C ALA A 81 -2.88 13.71 13.65
N ALA A 82 -3.25 13.68 14.93
CA ALA A 82 -3.36 12.43 15.68
C ALA A 82 -4.46 11.55 15.07
N ALA A 83 -4.14 10.25 14.88
CA ALA A 83 -5.10 9.33 14.29
C ALA A 83 -6.15 8.88 15.31
N VAL A 84 -7.41 8.81 14.86
CA VAL A 84 -8.54 8.25 15.61
C VAL A 84 -8.38 6.73 15.69
N ASP A 85 -8.52 6.16 16.88
CA ASP A 85 -8.51 4.71 17.09
C ASP A 85 -9.84 4.10 16.65
N ALA A 86 -9.94 3.71 15.39
CA ALA A 86 -11.10 3.01 14.83
C ALA A 86 -10.67 2.10 13.68
N THR A 87 -11.54 1.17 13.29
CA THR A 87 -11.36 0.34 12.11
C THR A 87 -12.17 0.87 10.94
N ALA A 88 -11.79 0.45 9.73
CA ALA A 88 -12.51 0.84 8.51
C ALA A 88 -14.00 0.46 8.55
N GLU A 89 -14.31 -0.67 9.17
CA GLU A 89 -15.66 -1.25 9.27
C GLU A 89 -16.59 -0.52 10.24
N ASN A 90 -16.04 0.40 11.05
CA ASN A 90 -16.83 1.13 12.05
C ASN A 90 -16.24 2.53 12.26
N LEU A 91 -16.51 3.44 11.32
CA LEU A 91 -16.01 4.80 11.35
C LEU A 91 -16.88 5.68 12.26
N PRO A 92 -16.30 6.35 13.29
CA PRO A 92 -17.06 7.12 14.27
C PRO A 92 -17.44 8.52 13.79
N PHE A 93 -17.94 8.62 12.56
CA PHE A 93 -18.31 9.88 11.92
C PHE A 93 -19.73 9.81 11.36
N ALA A 94 -20.38 10.97 11.26
CA ALA A 94 -21.70 11.10 10.64
C ALA A 94 -21.62 10.84 9.13
N ASP A 95 -22.75 10.57 8.51
CA ASP A 95 -22.88 10.49 7.06
C ASP A 95 -22.44 11.82 6.43
N ASP A 96 -21.79 11.74 5.27
CA ASP A 96 -21.36 12.90 4.48
C ASP A 96 -20.43 13.90 5.22
N ALA A 97 -19.74 13.46 6.28
CA ALA A 97 -18.89 14.32 7.10
C ALA A 97 -17.68 14.90 6.33
N PHE A 98 -17.17 14.17 5.33
CA PHE A 98 -15.96 14.54 4.60
C PHE A 98 -16.23 14.88 3.13
N HIS A 99 -15.38 15.77 2.57
CA HIS A 99 -15.41 16.06 1.15
C HIS A 99 -14.84 14.93 0.29
N ALA A 100 -13.85 14.19 0.81
CA ALA A 100 -13.28 13.01 0.17
C ALA A 100 -12.78 12.03 1.24
N ALA A 101 -12.57 10.77 0.83
CA ALA A 101 -11.83 9.80 1.62
C ALA A 101 -10.71 9.19 0.79
N MET A 102 -9.64 8.77 1.46
CA MET A 102 -8.55 8.04 0.85
C MET A 102 -8.10 6.86 1.72
N THR A 103 -7.44 5.92 1.09
CA THR A 103 -6.68 4.85 1.75
C THR A 103 -5.52 4.42 0.86
N THR A 104 -4.36 4.15 1.44
CA THR A 104 -3.16 3.79 0.70
C THR A 104 -2.55 2.52 1.27
N PHE A 105 -2.38 1.48 0.45
CA PHE A 105 -1.81 0.18 0.84
C PHE A 105 -2.43 -0.43 2.11
N SER A 106 -3.74 -0.23 2.35
CA SER A 106 -4.40 -0.64 3.58
C SER A 106 -5.56 -1.62 3.36
N VAL A 107 -6.31 -1.54 2.27
CA VAL A 107 -7.54 -2.32 2.04
C VAL A 107 -7.36 -3.84 2.19
N HIS A 108 -6.19 -4.36 1.91
CA HIS A 108 -5.85 -5.78 2.07
C HIS A 108 -5.64 -6.23 3.52
N GLN A 109 -5.64 -5.28 4.47
CA GLN A 109 -5.52 -5.51 5.91
C GLN A 109 -6.89 -5.51 6.61
N TRP A 110 -7.98 -5.13 5.90
CA TRP A 110 -9.29 -4.99 6.54
C TRP A 110 -9.96 -6.35 6.71
N SER A 111 -10.60 -6.56 7.86
CA SER A 111 -11.24 -7.83 8.18
C SER A 111 -12.52 -8.06 7.37
N ASP A 112 -13.22 -6.98 7.00
CA ASP A 112 -14.37 -6.97 6.09
C ASP A 112 -14.24 -5.80 5.12
N LEU A 113 -13.65 -6.10 3.95
CA LEU A 113 -13.46 -5.11 2.90
C LEU A 113 -14.75 -4.38 2.52
N ARG A 114 -15.86 -5.15 2.35
CA ARG A 114 -17.13 -4.61 1.91
C ARG A 114 -17.73 -3.66 2.96
N ALA A 115 -17.66 -4.02 4.23
CA ALA A 115 -18.11 -3.16 5.32
C ALA A 115 -17.27 -1.88 5.39
N GLY A 116 -15.94 -1.98 5.31
CA GLY A 116 -15.05 -0.83 5.34
C GLY A 116 -15.27 0.14 4.19
N LEU A 117 -15.41 -0.37 2.97
CA LEU A 117 -15.67 0.48 1.79
C LEU A 117 -17.06 1.16 1.84
N ARG A 118 -18.07 0.48 2.37
CA ARG A 118 -19.39 1.08 2.62
C ARG A 118 -19.33 2.18 3.66
N GLU A 119 -18.59 2.00 4.73
CA GLU A 119 -18.38 3.03 5.74
C GLU A 119 -17.64 4.24 5.16
N MET A 120 -16.55 4.01 4.39
CA MET A 120 -15.89 5.11 3.68
C MET A 120 -16.88 5.88 2.79
N ARG A 121 -17.73 5.17 2.04
CA ARG A 121 -18.74 5.82 1.18
C ARG A 121 -19.80 6.55 2.02
N ARG A 122 -20.27 5.98 3.13
CA ARG A 122 -21.28 6.59 4.00
C ARG A 122 -20.82 7.94 4.55
N VAL A 123 -19.57 8.02 5.02
CA VAL A 123 -19.05 9.25 5.65
C VAL A 123 -18.52 10.28 4.64
N THR A 124 -18.57 9.99 3.32
CA THR A 124 -17.92 10.80 2.28
C THR A 124 -18.92 11.20 1.20
N ARG A 125 -19.08 12.51 0.99
CA ARG A 125 -19.96 13.07 -0.05
C ARG A 125 -19.34 13.22 -1.43
N GLY A 126 -18.03 13.06 -1.56
CA GLY A 126 -17.26 13.22 -2.81
C GLY A 126 -16.45 11.96 -3.17
N PRO A 127 -15.27 12.10 -3.78
CA PRO A 127 -14.49 10.96 -4.21
C PRO A 127 -13.98 10.10 -3.05
N VAL A 128 -13.95 8.78 -3.27
CA VAL A 128 -13.21 7.81 -2.48
C VAL A 128 -12.04 7.33 -3.35
N VAL A 129 -10.82 7.48 -2.84
CA VAL A 129 -9.58 7.23 -3.56
C VAL A 129 -8.80 6.10 -2.87
N ILE A 130 -8.46 5.04 -3.60
CA ILE A 130 -7.75 3.87 -3.07
C ILE A 130 -6.48 3.65 -3.89
N LEU A 131 -5.31 3.81 -3.27
CA LEU A 131 -4.03 3.38 -3.84
C LEU A 131 -3.76 1.94 -3.37
N THR A 132 -3.66 1.02 -4.33
CA THR A 132 -3.45 -0.42 -4.06
C THR A 132 -2.76 -1.10 -5.24
N CYS A 133 -2.54 -2.42 -5.15
CA CYS A 133 -2.04 -3.19 -6.28
C CYS A 133 -3.15 -4.06 -6.90
N ASP A 134 -3.10 -4.22 -8.22
CA ASP A 134 -3.94 -5.15 -8.96
C ASP A 134 -3.40 -6.57 -8.76
N PRO A 135 -4.16 -7.48 -8.11
CA PRO A 135 -3.71 -8.83 -7.83
C PRO A 135 -3.39 -9.66 -9.09
N ASP A 136 -4.02 -9.35 -10.22
CA ASP A 136 -3.78 -10.07 -11.48
C ASP A 136 -2.42 -9.71 -12.10
N LEU A 137 -1.88 -8.53 -11.76
CA LEU A 137 -0.60 -8.04 -12.29
C LEU A 137 0.59 -8.30 -11.36
N VAL A 138 0.37 -8.50 -10.06
CA VAL A 138 1.45 -8.70 -9.06
C VAL A 138 2.43 -9.80 -9.48
N ARG A 139 1.93 -10.91 -10.04
CA ARG A 139 2.76 -12.05 -10.47
C ARG A 139 3.54 -11.82 -11.76
N THR A 140 3.30 -10.72 -12.47
CA THR A 140 4.04 -10.39 -13.70
C THR A 140 5.39 -9.74 -13.42
N PHE A 141 5.64 -9.35 -12.18
CA PHE A 141 6.88 -8.73 -11.75
C PHE A 141 8.03 -9.73 -11.68
N TRP A 142 9.24 -9.35 -12.08
CA TRP A 142 10.42 -10.25 -12.14
C TRP A 142 10.72 -10.96 -10.81
N LEU A 143 10.35 -10.36 -9.69
CA LEU A 143 10.53 -10.97 -8.37
C LEU A 143 9.83 -12.34 -8.24
N TYR A 144 8.78 -12.58 -9.04
CA TYR A 144 8.07 -13.86 -9.05
C TYR A 144 8.98 -15.04 -9.42
N GLU A 145 10.02 -14.82 -10.23
CA GLU A 145 11.00 -15.87 -10.58
C GLU A 145 11.82 -16.32 -9.36
N TYR A 146 12.08 -15.41 -8.42
CA TYR A 146 12.94 -15.66 -7.26
C TYR A 146 12.19 -15.94 -5.95
N ALA A 147 11.01 -15.37 -5.78
CA ALA A 147 10.19 -15.48 -4.57
C ALA A 147 8.69 -15.56 -4.90
N PRO A 148 8.24 -16.60 -5.63
CA PRO A 148 6.84 -16.75 -6.00
C PRO A 148 5.90 -16.78 -4.78
N GLU A 149 6.34 -17.36 -3.66
CA GLU A 149 5.54 -17.45 -2.42
C GLU A 149 5.18 -16.07 -1.87
N VAL A 150 6.07 -15.10 -2.01
CA VAL A 150 5.85 -13.72 -1.56
C VAL A 150 4.80 -13.04 -2.43
N LEU A 151 4.96 -13.09 -3.74
CA LEU A 151 4.01 -12.45 -4.66
C LEU A 151 2.67 -13.19 -4.74
N ASP A 152 2.66 -14.52 -4.53
CA ASP A 152 1.41 -15.26 -4.35
C ASP A 152 0.67 -14.82 -3.08
N THR A 153 1.40 -14.51 -2.02
CA THR A 153 0.82 -13.98 -0.78
C THR A 153 0.26 -12.58 -1.01
N GLU A 154 0.97 -11.70 -1.69
CA GLU A 154 0.46 -10.38 -2.08
C GLU A 154 -0.81 -10.50 -2.93
N ALA A 155 -0.76 -11.27 -4.01
CA ALA A 155 -1.88 -11.42 -4.93
C ALA A 155 -3.14 -12.00 -4.27
N ARG A 156 -2.99 -12.89 -3.28
CA ARG A 156 -4.14 -13.42 -2.53
C ARG A 156 -4.76 -12.40 -1.56
N ARG A 157 -3.96 -11.47 -1.05
CA ARG A 157 -4.40 -10.48 -0.04
C ARG A 157 -5.04 -9.26 -0.68
N TYR A 158 -4.58 -8.84 -1.87
CA TYR A 158 -5.18 -7.70 -2.55
C TYR A 158 -6.57 -8.03 -3.09
N PRO A 159 -7.57 -7.15 -2.87
CA PRO A 159 -8.87 -7.30 -3.50
C PRO A 159 -8.77 -7.04 -5.00
N SER A 160 -9.60 -7.74 -5.79
CA SER A 160 -9.71 -7.43 -7.21
C SER A 160 -10.37 -6.07 -7.45
N THR A 161 -10.10 -5.47 -8.60
CA THR A 161 -10.74 -4.21 -9.02
C THR A 161 -12.26 -4.32 -9.07
N ALA A 162 -12.78 -5.49 -9.44
CA ALA A 162 -14.22 -5.76 -9.45
C ALA A 162 -14.81 -5.77 -8.03
N GLN A 163 -14.12 -6.35 -7.04
CA GLN A 163 -14.57 -6.33 -5.64
C GLN A 163 -14.59 -4.90 -5.08
N LEU A 164 -13.59 -4.08 -5.42
CA LEU A 164 -13.53 -2.68 -5.01
C LEU A 164 -14.68 -1.89 -5.63
N ALA A 165 -14.91 -2.04 -6.93
CA ALA A 165 -15.97 -1.34 -7.65
C ALA A 165 -17.37 -1.71 -7.14
N ASP A 166 -17.63 -3.02 -6.93
CA ASP A 166 -18.92 -3.49 -6.42
C ASP A 166 -19.22 -2.98 -4.99
N ALA A 167 -18.19 -2.89 -4.14
CA ALA A 167 -18.38 -2.44 -2.77
C ALA A 167 -18.53 -0.92 -2.65
N LEU A 168 -17.83 -0.15 -3.48
CA LEU A 168 -17.87 1.33 -3.48
C LEU A 168 -19.15 1.87 -4.13
N GLY A 169 -19.62 1.23 -5.20
CA GLY A 169 -20.69 1.78 -6.02
C GLY A 169 -20.31 3.10 -6.72
N GLY A 170 -21.31 3.73 -7.37
CA GLY A 170 -21.07 4.98 -8.11
C GLY A 170 -20.27 4.78 -9.40
N ALA A 171 -19.68 5.88 -9.91
CA ALA A 171 -18.80 5.84 -11.07
C ALA A 171 -17.36 5.52 -10.61
N VAL A 172 -16.89 4.31 -10.96
CA VAL A 172 -15.54 3.84 -10.58
C VAL A 172 -14.61 3.89 -11.78
N THR A 173 -13.45 4.50 -11.61
CA THR A 173 -12.31 4.43 -12.54
C THR A 173 -11.14 3.69 -11.88
N VAL A 174 -10.33 3.01 -12.70
CA VAL A 174 -9.12 2.33 -12.29
C VAL A 174 -8.00 2.78 -13.21
N ASP A 175 -7.06 3.53 -12.65
CA ASP A 175 -5.94 4.10 -13.39
C ASP A 175 -4.62 3.47 -12.94
N LYS A 176 -3.73 3.14 -13.87
CA LYS A 176 -2.37 2.73 -13.51
C LYS A 176 -1.60 3.91 -12.96
N VAL A 177 -0.81 3.66 -11.92
CA VAL A 177 0.12 4.63 -11.35
C VAL A 177 1.53 4.22 -11.71
N PRO A 178 2.21 4.96 -12.60
CA PRO A 178 3.57 4.65 -12.97
C PRO A 178 4.51 4.71 -11.78
N VAL A 179 5.30 3.65 -11.56
CA VAL A 179 6.30 3.57 -10.49
C VAL A 179 7.62 4.12 -11.02
N PRO A 180 8.14 5.23 -10.48
CA PRO A 180 9.41 5.80 -10.97
C PRO A 180 10.62 4.91 -10.66
N LEU A 181 11.67 4.97 -11.51
CA LEU A 181 12.89 4.17 -11.33
C LEU A 181 13.57 4.41 -9.98
N ASP A 182 13.56 5.64 -9.52
CA ASP A 182 14.12 6.09 -8.25
C ASP A 182 13.04 6.27 -7.15
N CYS A 183 11.93 5.52 -7.26
CA CYS A 183 10.83 5.59 -6.30
C CYS A 183 11.33 5.50 -4.86
N THR A 184 10.85 6.42 -4.02
CA THR A 184 11.24 6.54 -2.61
C THR A 184 10.38 5.68 -1.67
N ASP A 185 9.18 5.25 -2.10
CA ASP A 185 8.35 4.32 -1.32
C ASP A 185 8.70 2.88 -1.66
N GLY A 186 9.37 2.21 -0.75
CA GLY A 186 9.97 0.90 -0.95
C GLY A 186 9.00 -0.29 -0.87
N PHE A 187 7.92 -0.30 -1.65
CA PHE A 187 7.17 -1.53 -1.92
C PHE A 187 7.87 -2.37 -3.01
N ASN A 188 7.49 -3.64 -3.17
CA ASN A 188 8.26 -4.58 -3.99
C ASN A 188 8.56 -4.05 -5.41
N GLU A 189 7.57 -3.54 -6.14
CA GLU A 189 7.76 -3.04 -7.51
C GLU A 189 8.58 -1.74 -7.59
N ALA A 190 8.74 -0.99 -6.49
CA ALA A 190 9.60 0.19 -6.46
C ALA A 190 11.07 -0.14 -6.76
N TYR A 191 11.44 -1.40 -6.62
CA TYR A 191 12.80 -1.88 -6.88
C TYR A 191 12.97 -2.51 -8.26
N TYR A 192 12.05 -2.27 -9.20
CA TYR A 192 12.02 -2.97 -10.49
C TYR A 192 13.34 -2.89 -11.29
N GLY A 193 14.03 -1.77 -11.28
CA GLY A 193 15.34 -1.58 -11.95
C GLY A 193 16.53 -1.60 -10.99
N ARG A 194 16.31 -1.88 -9.70
CA ARG A 194 17.32 -1.85 -8.63
C ARG A 194 17.28 -3.13 -7.79
N PRO A 195 17.47 -4.31 -8.41
CA PRO A 195 17.30 -5.60 -7.73
C PRO A 195 18.20 -5.77 -6.50
N GLU A 196 19.39 -5.15 -6.50
CA GLU A 196 20.34 -5.19 -5.39
C GLU A 196 19.74 -4.65 -4.08
N ALA A 197 18.83 -3.71 -4.16
CA ALA A 197 18.18 -3.14 -2.98
C ALA A 197 17.36 -4.19 -2.20
N LEU A 198 16.80 -5.19 -2.90
CA LEU A 198 16.09 -6.29 -2.26
C LEU A 198 17.01 -7.34 -1.62
N LEU A 199 18.33 -7.29 -1.78
CA LEU A 199 19.25 -8.10 -1.00
C LEU A 199 19.32 -7.64 0.47
N ASP A 200 18.96 -6.38 0.76
CA ASP A 200 18.80 -5.91 2.14
C ASP A 200 17.54 -6.52 2.78
N PRO A 201 17.67 -7.33 3.84
CA PRO A 201 16.51 -7.91 4.52
C PRO A 201 15.54 -6.88 5.08
N ALA A 202 16.02 -5.70 5.49
CA ALA A 202 15.16 -4.66 6.02
C ALA A 202 14.29 -4.00 4.93
N ALA A 203 14.81 -3.87 3.69
CA ALA A 203 14.01 -3.44 2.54
C ALA A 203 12.88 -4.43 2.25
N ARG A 204 13.19 -5.75 2.23
CA ARG A 204 12.17 -6.81 2.05
C ARG A 204 11.09 -6.75 3.13
N LEU A 205 11.50 -6.72 4.41
CA LEU A 205 10.58 -6.74 5.54
C LEU A 205 9.71 -5.48 5.65
N SER A 206 10.05 -4.39 4.94
CA SER A 206 9.18 -3.23 4.80
C SER A 206 7.92 -3.52 3.94
N CYS A 207 7.91 -4.63 3.19
CA CYS A 207 6.76 -5.14 2.46
C CYS A 207 6.17 -6.33 3.23
N SER A 208 4.96 -6.18 3.74
CA SER A 208 4.34 -7.15 4.67
C SER A 208 4.28 -8.59 4.15
N ALA A 209 4.21 -8.81 2.84
CA ALA A 209 4.17 -10.15 2.26
C ALA A 209 5.40 -10.99 2.58
N TRP A 210 6.58 -10.37 2.74
CA TRP A 210 7.80 -11.08 3.12
C TRP A 210 7.76 -11.62 4.55
N SER A 211 6.97 -11.01 5.46
CA SER A 211 6.84 -11.50 6.83
C SER A 211 6.09 -12.84 6.94
N PHE A 212 5.40 -13.25 5.88
CA PHE A 212 4.72 -14.54 5.78
C PHE A 212 5.60 -15.63 5.14
N ALA A 213 6.76 -15.27 4.61
CA ALA A 213 7.69 -16.22 4.02
C ALA A 213 8.60 -16.84 5.09
N GLY A 214 8.83 -18.14 5.00
CA GLY A 214 9.77 -18.83 5.89
C GLY A 214 11.24 -18.46 5.62
N PRO A 215 12.14 -18.73 6.56
CA PRO A 215 13.57 -18.43 6.41
C PRO A 215 14.19 -19.02 5.13
N GLU A 216 13.76 -20.22 4.74
CA GLU A 216 14.20 -20.91 3.53
C GLU A 216 13.91 -20.13 2.24
N VAL A 217 12.81 -19.39 2.18
CA VAL A 217 12.46 -18.52 1.05
C VAL A 217 13.41 -17.32 0.99
N HIS A 218 13.68 -16.68 2.14
CA HIS A 218 14.63 -15.56 2.24
C HIS A 218 16.04 -15.98 1.84
N ASP A 219 16.50 -17.15 2.31
CA ASP A 219 17.84 -17.67 2.02
C ASP A 219 17.97 -18.06 0.54
N ARG A 220 16.97 -18.73 -0.03
CA ARG A 220 16.93 -19.08 -1.44
C ARG A 220 16.97 -17.81 -2.29
N PHE A 221 16.07 -16.87 -2.04
CA PHE A 221 16.01 -15.58 -2.75
C PHE A 221 17.37 -14.87 -2.73
N THR A 222 17.96 -14.69 -1.56
CA THR A 222 19.25 -14.00 -1.41
C THR A 222 20.34 -14.70 -2.20
N ARG A 223 20.46 -16.01 -2.10
CA ARG A 223 21.47 -16.81 -2.81
C ARG A 223 21.30 -16.73 -4.32
N GLU A 224 20.07 -16.92 -4.82
CA GLU A 224 19.81 -16.98 -6.26
C GLU A 224 19.95 -15.62 -6.92
N LEU A 225 19.38 -14.56 -6.32
CA LEU A 225 19.52 -13.20 -6.85
C LEU A 225 20.98 -12.73 -6.82
N THR A 226 21.72 -12.99 -5.73
CA THR A 226 23.15 -12.64 -5.66
C THR A 226 23.96 -13.33 -6.76
N ARG A 227 23.72 -14.62 -6.99
CA ARG A 227 24.38 -15.37 -8.07
C ARG A 227 24.05 -14.78 -9.44
N ASP A 228 22.77 -14.55 -9.71
CA ASP A 228 22.30 -14.12 -11.04
C ASP A 228 22.68 -12.67 -11.35
N LEU A 229 22.85 -11.83 -10.33
CA LEU A 229 23.48 -10.51 -10.47
C LEU A 229 24.97 -10.61 -10.78
N ALA A 230 25.71 -11.50 -10.08
CA ALA A 230 27.14 -11.65 -10.24
C ALA A 230 27.53 -12.22 -11.62
N ASP A 231 26.75 -13.16 -12.16
CA ASP A 231 26.97 -13.77 -13.47
C ASP A 231 26.28 -13.02 -14.65
N GLY A 232 25.56 -11.93 -14.35
CA GLY A 232 24.86 -11.09 -15.31
C GLY A 232 23.60 -11.73 -15.88
N ARG A 233 23.07 -12.82 -15.32
CA ARG A 233 21.83 -13.45 -15.80
C ARG A 233 20.64 -12.51 -15.63
N TRP A 234 20.53 -11.85 -14.47
CA TRP A 234 19.46 -10.88 -14.23
C TRP A 234 19.50 -9.75 -15.29
N ASP A 235 20.69 -9.20 -15.55
CA ASP A 235 20.83 -8.11 -16.51
C ASP A 235 20.56 -8.54 -17.96
N ARG A 236 20.88 -9.78 -18.33
CA ARG A 236 20.51 -10.30 -19.66
C ARG A 236 19.01 -10.38 -19.87
N GLN A 237 18.25 -10.65 -18.82
CA GLN A 237 16.78 -10.82 -18.89
C GLN A 237 16.03 -9.53 -18.60
N TYR A 238 16.44 -8.80 -17.58
CA TYR A 238 15.73 -7.66 -17.02
C TYR A 238 16.53 -6.35 -17.07
N GLY A 239 17.72 -6.32 -17.65
CA GLY A 239 18.60 -5.16 -17.64
C GLY A 239 18.00 -3.91 -18.28
N HIS A 240 17.04 -4.05 -19.21
CA HIS A 240 16.29 -2.93 -19.77
C HIS A 240 15.53 -2.12 -18.69
N LEU A 241 15.15 -2.76 -17.59
CA LEU A 241 14.47 -2.12 -16.47
C LEU A 241 15.35 -1.11 -15.73
N ARG A 242 16.69 -1.27 -15.78
CA ARG A 242 17.62 -0.35 -15.09
C ARG A 242 17.61 1.08 -15.64
N THR A 243 17.14 1.25 -16.85
CA THR A 243 17.07 2.55 -17.53
C THR A 243 15.65 2.96 -17.90
N GLN A 244 14.68 2.11 -17.60
CA GLN A 244 13.27 2.41 -17.82
C GLN A 244 12.82 3.48 -16.81
N PRO A 245 12.32 4.66 -17.25
CA PRO A 245 12.07 5.78 -16.33
C PRO A 245 10.91 5.52 -15.35
N ALA A 246 9.93 4.70 -15.75
CA ALA A 246 8.82 4.30 -14.92
C ALA A 246 8.31 2.91 -15.31
N LEU A 247 7.78 2.16 -14.34
CA LEU A 247 7.14 0.86 -14.54
C LEU A 247 5.62 1.02 -14.43
N ASP A 248 4.91 0.59 -15.47
CA ASP A 248 3.45 0.39 -15.44
C ASP A 248 3.15 -1.03 -14.94
N GLY A 249 3.34 -1.22 -13.63
CA GLY A 249 3.18 -2.51 -12.95
C GLY A 249 1.78 -2.75 -12.42
N SER A 250 1.72 -3.31 -11.20
CA SER A 250 0.47 -3.61 -10.50
C SER A 250 -0.10 -2.42 -9.75
N LEU A 251 0.66 -1.33 -9.51
CA LEU A 251 0.18 -0.18 -8.76
C LEU A 251 -0.95 0.53 -9.49
N ILE A 252 -2.10 0.65 -8.82
CA ILE A 252 -3.32 1.27 -9.35
C ILE A 252 -3.92 2.26 -8.37
N LEU A 253 -4.62 3.24 -8.92
CA LEU A 253 -5.47 4.17 -8.22
C LEU A 253 -6.92 3.91 -8.61
N VAL A 254 -7.72 3.48 -7.65
CA VAL A 254 -9.17 3.29 -7.82
C VAL A 254 -9.87 4.52 -7.27
N THR A 255 -10.66 5.18 -8.11
CA THR A 255 -11.44 6.35 -7.72
C THR A 255 -12.92 6.08 -7.95
N SER A 256 -13.71 6.20 -6.86
CA SER A 256 -15.18 6.17 -6.95
C SER A 256 -15.75 7.55 -6.72
N ARG A 257 -16.68 7.98 -7.58
CA ARG A 257 -17.47 9.19 -7.41
C ARG A 257 -18.94 8.84 -7.23
N PRO A 258 -19.71 9.63 -6.42
CA PRO A 258 -21.15 9.42 -6.25
C PRO A 258 -21.91 9.36 -7.56
#